data_cd4e368cad620e5a1781dba0f79a936a
#
_entry.id   cd4e368cad620e5a1781dba0f79a936a
#
_cell.length_a   1.000
_cell.length_b   1.000
_cell.length_c   1.000
_cell.angle_alpha   90.00
_cell.angle_beta   90.00
_cell.angle_gamma   90.00
#
_symmetry.space_group_name_H-M   'P 1'
#
loop_
_entity.id
_entity.type
_entity.pdbx_description
1 polymer ?
#
loop_
_entity_poly.entity_id
_entity_poly.type
_entity_poly.pdbx_seq_one_letter_code
_entity_poly.pdbx_strand_id
1 'polypeptide(L)'
;MVTYTQAAADLEEIPFFTKKNTPEKTAEFYKYVTKHLPLPQRTKVIHVAGTNGKGSVCAYLQGILMAAGYTTAMFISPHLVETRERFHLDRELVSEEEFAAGYEKIHQLVEAWRAEQDPEYYPAYFEFLFFMLFPILQNHPVDYLILETGLGGRLDATNQIPDPAVCVITKIGLDHMQYLGNTIPEIAGEKAGIIKPGVPVVYLDARQQASTVIRQKASELGAMAYSVSKR
;
A
#
# COMPACT_ATOMS: atom_id res chain seq x y z
N MET A 1 3.79 -5.52 27.35
CA MET A 1 3.57 -4.49 26.30
C MET A 1 4.92 -4.17 25.67
N VAL A 2 5.02 -4.32 24.38
CA VAL A 2 6.19 -4.00 23.59
C VAL A 2 6.32 -2.48 23.51
N THR A 3 7.53 -1.93 23.62
CA THR A 3 7.79 -0.49 23.39
C THR A 3 7.96 -0.21 21.89
N TYR A 4 7.82 1.06 21.48
CA TYR A 4 8.12 1.47 20.09
C TYR A 4 9.53 1.06 19.66
N THR A 5 10.53 1.34 20.49
CA THR A 5 11.92 0.99 20.19
C THR A 5 12.11 -0.51 19.96
N GLN A 6 11.46 -1.36 20.77
CA GLN A 6 11.50 -2.80 20.56
C GLN A 6 10.79 -3.21 19.28
N ALA A 7 9.57 -2.71 19.05
CA ALA A 7 8.79 -3.00 17.84
C ALA A 7 9.55 -2.59 16.56
N ALA A 8 10.18 -1.42 16.55
CA ALA A 8 10.95 -0.94 15.42
C ALA A 8 12.21 -1.81 15.18
N ALA A 9 12.92 -2.20 16.25
CA ALA A 9 14.09 -3.08 16.15
C ALA A 9 13.70 -4.47 15.62
N ASP A 10 12.62 -5.07 16.15
CA ASP A 10 12.15 -6.39 15.70
C ASP A 10 11.71 -6.34 14.22
N LEU A 11 11.10 -5.24 13.78
CA LEU A 11 10.74 -5.05 12.36
C LEU A 11 11.97 -4.97 11.46
N GLU A 12 13.04 -4.30 11.89
CA GLU A 12 14.28 -4.17 11.10
C GLU A 12 15.00 -5.51 10.92
N GLU A 13 14.79 -6.47 11.81
CA GLU A 13 15.29 -7.83 11.66
C GLU A 13 14.55 -8.66 10.60
N ILE A 14 13.35 -8.23 10.21
CA ILE A 14 12.56 -8.90 9.17
C ILE A 14 13.20 -8.65 7.79
N PRO A 15 13.48 -9.71 6.99
CA PRO A 15 14.01 -9.53 5.65
C PRO A 15 13.12 -8.66 4.76
N PHE A 16 13.70 -7.70 4.06
CA PHE A 16 12.97 -6.86 3.08
C PHE A 16 12.33 -7.68 1.96
N PHE A 17 12.98 -8.78 1.57
CA PHE A 17 12.48 -9.73 0.57
C PHE A 17 12.66 -11.15 1.09
N THR A 18 11.63 -11.96 0.93
CA THR A 18 11.70 -13.39 1.20
C THR A 18 11.20 -14.17 -0.01
N LYS A 19 11.90 -15.24 -0.36
CA LYS A 19 11.44 -16.19 -1.39
C LYS A 19 10.38 -17.16 -0.84
N LYS A 20 10.14 -17.16 0.46
CA LYS A 20 9.17 -18.05 1.12
C LYS A 20 7.73 -17.61 0.95
N ASN A 21 7.49 -16.29 0.76
CA ASN A 21 6.17 -15.74 0.56
C ASN A 21 5.87 -15.64 -0.93
N THR A 22 4.81 -16.30 -1.36
CA THR A 22 4.23 -16.09 -2.68
C THR A 22 3.07 -15.09 -2.57
N PRO A 23 2.65 -14.46 -3.67
CA PRO A 23 1.48 -13.59 -3.65
C PRO A 23 0.22 -14.25 -3.11
N GLU A 24 0.06 -15.56 -3.33
CA GLU A 24 -1.06 -16.37 -2.85
C GLU A 24 -1.04 -16.47 -1.31
N LYS A 25 0.13 -16.76 -0.72
CA LYS A 25 0.30 -16.81 0.74
C LYS A 25 0.02 -15.45 1.39
N THR A 26 0.51 -14.38 0.79
CA THR A 26 0.21 -13.01 1.24
C THR A 26 -1.29 -12.72 1.16
N ALA A 27 -1.97 -13.18 0.10
CA ALA A 27 -3.41 -13.03 -0.07
C ALA A 27 -4.21 -13.85 0.97
N GLU A 28 -3.76 -15.05 1.30
CA GLU A 28 -4.37 -15.88 2.34
C GLU A 28 -4.23 -15.24 3.71
N PHE A 29 -3.04 -14.77 4.04
CA PHE A 29 -2.82 -14.06 5.31
C PHE A 29 -3.57 -12.72 5.36
N TYR A 30 -3.67 -11.99 4.26
CA TYR A 30 -4.52 -10.80 4.16
C TYR A 30 -5.99 -11.11 4.51
N LYS A 31 -6.54 -12.18 3.96
CA LYS A 31 -7.91 -12.63 4.29
C LYS A 31 -8.04 -12.98 5.77
N TYR A 32 -7.03 -13.60 6.34
CA TYR A 32 -7.02 -13.92 7.78
C TYR A 32 -6.98 -12.64 8.62
N VAL A 33 -6.10 -11.70 8.31
CA VAL A 33 -6.04 -10.41 9.01
C VAL A 33 -7.36 -9.66 8.90
N THR A 34 -7.92 -9.53 7.70
CA THR A 34 -9.15 -8.76 7.48
C THR A 34 -10.41 -9.42 8.04
N LYS A 35 -10.39 -10.72 8.27
CA LYS A 35 -11.45 -11.42 9.01
C LYS A 35 -11.49 -10.98 10.48
N HIS A 36 -10.33 -10.72 11.10
CA HIS A 36 -10.21 -10.32 12.50
C HIS A 36 -10.22 -8.79 12.69
N LEU A 37 -9.67 -8.09 11.72
CA LEU A 37 -9.47 -6.63 11.71
C LEU A 37 -9.90 -6.07 10.34
N PRO A 38 -11.21 -6.02 10.03
CA PRO A 38 -11.68 -5.46 8.75
C PRO A 38 -11.36 -3.96 8.67
N LEU A 39 -11.15 -3.44 7.47
CA LEU A 39 -11.15 -1.99 7.28
C LEU A 39 -12.50 -1.41 7.70
N PRO A 40 -12.53 -0.24 8.37
CA PRO A 40 -13.79 0.42 8.70
C PRO A 40 -14.62 0.67 7.43
N GLN A 41 -15.91 0.32 7.45
CA GLN A 41 -16.80 0.36 6.25
C GLN A 41 -16.86 1.73 5.57
N ARG A 42 -16.67 2.82 6.32
CA ARG A 42 -16.69 4.17 5.77
C ARG A 42 -15.40 4.54 5.02
N THR A 43 -14.30 3.83 5.28
CA THR A 43 -12.99 4.18 4.75
C THR A 43 -12.88 3.87 3.26
N LYS A 44 -12.71 4.92 2.45
CA LYS A 44 -12.44 4.81 1.01
C LYS A 44 -10.93 4.78 0.78
N VAL A 45 -10.46 3.85 -0.04
CA VAL A 45 -9.03 3.71 -0.32
C VAL A 45 -8.68 4.41 -1.64
N ILE A 46 -7.63 5.24 -1.62
CA ILE A 46 -6.97 5.80 -2.80
C ILE A 46 -5.64 5.09 -2.94
N HIS A 47 -5.49 4.26 -3.97
CA HIS A 47 -4.29 3.43 -4.15
C HIS A 47 -3.34 4.06 -5.17
N VAL A 48 -2.11 4.36 -4.75
CA VAL A 48 -1.15 5.16 -5.52
C VAL A 48 0.09 4.34 -5.89
N ALA A 49 0.33 4.17 -7.19
CA ALA A 49 1.55 3.57 -7.74
C ALA A 49 2.31 4.57 -8.62
N GLY A 50 3.55 4.24 -8.97
CA GLY A 50 4.39 5.04 -9.85
C GLY A 50 5.86 4.85 -9.57
N THR A 51 6.73 5.37 -10.42
CA THR A 51 8.17 5.39 -10.19
C THR A 51 8.54 6.56 -9.28
N ASN A 52 8.19 7.78 -9.68
CA ASN A 52 8.49 9.00 -8.95
C ASN A 52 7.22 9.79 -8.63
N GLY A 53 7.24 10.48 -7.48
CA GLY A 53 6.17 11.39 -7.08
C GLY A 53 4.98 10.73 -6.39
N LYS A 54 5.04 9.45 -6.02
CA LYS A 54 3.98 8.76 -5.26
C LYS A 54 3.71 9.48 -3.93
N GLY A 55 4.72 9.57 -3.04
CA GLY A 55 4.58 10.24 -1.74
C GLY A 55 4.14 11.70 -1.85
N SER A 56 4.64 12.45 -2.88
CA SER A 56 4.17 13.83 -3.11
C SER A 56 2.69 13.88 -3.47
N VAL A 57 2.21 12.97 -4.33
CA VAL A 57 0.78 12.88 -4.67
C VAL A 57 -0.04 12.47 -3.46
N CYS A 58 0.44 11.52 -2.65
CA CYS A 58 -0.22 11.13 -1.39
C CYS A 58 -0.37 12.35 -0.45
N ALA A 59 0.69 13.13 -0.25
CA ALA A 59 0.66 14.31 0.61
C ALA A 59 -0.29 15.40 0.08
N TYR A 60 -0.32 15.65 -1.25
CA TYR A 60 -1.28 16.59 -1.84
C TYR A 60 -2.73 16.11 -1.68
N LEU A 61 -3.00 14.82 -1.93
CA LEU A 61 -4.33 14.25 -1.75
C LEU A 61 -4.78 14.37 -0.29
N GLN A 62 -3.91 14.05 0.66
CA GLN A 62 -4.19 14.23 2.08
C GLN A 62 -4.57 15.69 2.40
N GLY A 63 -3.73 16.65 1.99
CA GLY A 63 -3.99 18.06 2.22
C GLY A 63 -5.31 18.55 1.62
N ILE A 64 -5.67 18.09 0.41
CA ILE A 64 -6.93 18.46 -0.26
C ILE A 64 -8.13 17.86 0.48
N LEU A 65 -8.08 16.58 0.86
CA LEU A 65 -9.16 15.90 1.56
C LEU A 65 -9.40 16.52 2.94
N MET A 66 -8.34 16.81 3.68
CA MET A 66 -8.44 17.48 4.98
C MET A 66 -9.01 18.88 4.85
N ALA A 67 -8.60 19.65 3.83
CA ALA A 67 -9.18 20.98 3.57
C ALA A 67 -10.68 20.90 3.19
N ALA A 68 -11.12 19.76 2.66
CA ALA A 68 -12.54 19.49 2.39
C ALA A 68 -13.30 18.93 3.62
N GLY A 69 -12.65 18.81 4.77
CA GLY A 69 -13.26 18.39 6.03
C GLY A 69 -13.31 16.87 6.27
N TYR A 70 -12.57 16.08 5.47
CA TYR A 70 -12.47 14.63 5.66
C TYR A 70 -11.33 14.26 6.60
N THR A 71 -11.52 13.21 7.38
CA THR A 71 -10.45 12.55 8.13
C THR A 71 -9.67 11.61 7.24
N THR A 72 -8.34 11.54 7.42
CA THR A 72 -7.45 10.81 6.52
C THR A 72 -6.44 9.96 7.28
N ALA A 73 -6.12 8.81 6.70
CA ALA A 73 -4.90 8.09 7.01
C ALA A 73 -4.04 8.00 5.75
N MET A 74 -2.72 7.97 5.93
CA MET A 74 -1.80 7.81 4.81
C MET A 74 -0.72 6.79 5.18
N PHE A 75 -0.46 5.87 4.25
CA PHE A 75 0.64 4.91 4.33
C PHE A 75 1.60 5.15 3.17
N ILE A 76 2.84 5.47 3.50
CA ILE A 76 3.87 5.86 2.52
C ILE A 76 5.18 5.10 2.74
N SER A 77 6.05 5.12 1.73
CA SER A 77 7.37 4.53 1.79
C SER A 77 8.37 5.19 0.83
N PRO A 78 9.67 5.18 1.16
CA PRO A 78 10.26 4.81 2.46
C PRO A 78 10.06 5.91 3.53
N HIS A 79 10.44 5.64 4.77
CA HIS A 79 10.66 6.64 5.80
C HIS A 79 12.07 7.26 5.66
N LEU A 80 12.31 8.41 6.30
CA LEU A 80 13.60 9.11 6.27
C LEU A 80 14.38 8.92 7.57
N VAL A 81 13.73 9.02 8.72
CA VAL A 81 14.36 8.96 10.04
C VAL A 81 13.81 7.81 10.87
N GLU A 82 12.48 7.68 10.97
CA GLU A 82 11.86 6.67 11.82
C GLU A 82 10.70 5.95 11.14
N THR A 83 10.47 4.69 11.51
CA THR A 83 9.48 3.82 10.85
C THR A 83 8.05 4.34 10.94
N ARG A 84 7.72 5.12 12.00
CA ARG A 84 6.38 5.74 12.16
C ARG A 84 6.02 6.71 11.05
N GLU A 85 7.01 7.32 10.36
CA GLU A 85 6.77 8.18 9.21
C GLU A 85 5.99 7.51 8.08
N ARG A 86 5.85 6.20 8.12
CA ARG A 86 5.04 5.46 7.16
C ARG A 86 3.54 5.54 7.45
N PHE A 87 3.16 5.97 8.65
CA PHE A 87 1.78 5.97 9.14
C PHE A 87 1.38 7.37 9.60
N HIS A 88 0.53 8.02 8.83
CA HIS A 88 -0.05 9.31 9.20
C HIS A 88 -1.54 9.17 9.47
N LEU A 89 -1.98 9.80 10.55
CA LEU A 89 -3.39 10.06 10.87
C LEU A 89 -3.58 11.57 10.75
N ASP A 90 -4.29 12.00 9.72
CA ASP A 90 -4.30 13.39 9.29
C ASP A 90 -2.86 13.88 9.06
N ARG A 91 -2.39 14.91 9.75
CA ARG A 91 -1.02 15.45 9.60
C ARG A 91 -0.04 14.94 10.64
N GLU A 92 -0.52 14.15 11.58
CA GLU A 92 0.30 13.66 12.69
C GLU A 92 0.80 12.24 12.38
N LEU A 93 1.98 11.92 12.87
CA LEU A 93 2.44 10.53 12.88
C LEU A 93 1.62 9.75 13.90
N VAL A 94 1.40 8.48 13.63
CA VAL A 94 0.88 7.57 14.64
C VAL A 94 1.76 7.62 15.90
N SER A 95 1.16 7.61 17.09
CA SER A 95 1.94 7.66 18.35
C SER A 95 2.82 6.41 18.51
N GLU A 96 3.84 6.49 19.38
CA GLU A 96 4.70 5.36 19.69
C GLU A 96 3.92 4.19 20.28
N GLU A 97 2.95 4.50 21.13
CA GLU A 97 2.09 3.52 21.77
C GLU A 97 1.20 2.81 20.75
N GLU A 98 0.60 3.55 19.82
CA GLU A 98 -0.26 2.99 18.78
C GLU A 98 0.54 2.16 17.78
N PHE A 99 1.76 2.61 17.43
CA PHE A 99 2.65 1.83 16.59
C PHE A 99 3.01 0.50 17.25
N ALA A 100 3.42 0.53 18.52
CA ALA A 100 3.77 -0.67 19.29
C ALA A 100 2.57 -1.61 19.46
N ALA A 101 1.39 -1.07 19.74
CA ALA A 101 0.15 -1.85 19.83
C ALA A 101 -0.23 -2.49 18.48
N GLY A 102 -0.05 -1.74 17.37
CA GLY A 102 -0.24 -2.25 16.02
C GLY A 102 0.70 -3.41 15.69
N TYR A 103 1.98 -3.26 16.02
CA TYR A 103 2.98 -4.31 15.89
C TYR A 103 2.59 -5.56 16.69
N GLU A 104 2.33 -5.41 17.99
CA GLU A 104 1.99 -6.52 18.89
C GLU A 104 0.74 -7.27 18.40
N LYS A 105 -0.26 -6.54 17.90
CA LYS A 105 -1.47 -7.14 17.36
C LYS A 105 -1.23 -7.97 16.11
N ILE A 106 -0.43 -7.46 15.17
CA ILE A 106 -0.09 -8.22 13.96
C ILE A 106 0.83 -9.40 14.28
N HIS A 107 1.81 -9.22 15.18
CA HIS A 107 2.65 -10.32 15.63
C HIS A 107 1.82 -11.48 16.22
N GLN A 108 0.83 -11.19 17.05
CA GLN A 108 -0.09 -12.20 17.57
C GLN A 108 -0.85 -12.94 16.46
N LEU A 109 -1.33 -12.23 15.43
CA LEU A 109 -2.01 -12.86 14.30
C LEU A 109 -1.06 -13.70 13.45
N VAL A 110 0.19 -13.28 13.29
CA VAL A 110 1.22 -14.07 12.59
C VAL A 110 1.50 -15.37 13.33
N GLU A 111 1.69 -15.32 14.64
CA GLU A 111 1.96 -16.53 15.43
C GLU A 111 0.75 -17.47 15.47
N ALA A 112 -0.47 -16.95 15.56
CA ALA A 112 -1.68 -17.76 15.45
C ALA A 112 -1.81 -18.42 14.06
N TRP A 113 -1.56 -17.67 12.98
CA TRP A 113 -1.56 -18.19 11.61
C TRP A 113 -0.54 -19.29 11.42
N ARG A 114 0.66 -19.11 11.93
CA ARG A 114 1.75 -20.10 11.85
C ARG A 114 1.40 -21.39 12.60
N ALA A 115 0.74 -21.29 13.74
CA ALA A 115 0.34 -22.43 14.52
C ALA A 115 -0.82 -23.22 13.84
N GLU A 116 -1.71 -22.56 13.14
CA GLU A 116 -2.95 -23.14 12.62
C GLU A 116 -2.87 -23.53 11.13
N GLN A 117 -2.12 -22.77 10.32
CA GLN A 117 -2.20 -22.84 8.85
C GLN A 117 -0.85 -23.08 8.17
N ASP A 118 0.15 -22.24 8.37
CA ASP A 118 1.44 -22.33 7.69
C ASP A 118 2.61 -21.96 8.64
N PRO A 119 3.29 -22.96 9.25
CA PRO A 119 4.40 -22.72 10.17
C PRO A 119 5.60 -21.99 9.55
N GLU A 120 5.73 -22.03 8.22
CA GLU A 120 6.85 -21.42 7.48
C GLU A 120 6.56 -19.98 7.06
N TYR A 121 5.29 -19.53 7.13
CA TYR A 121 4.92 -18.17 6.74
C TYR A 121 5.39 -17.16 7.78
N TYR A 122 5.99 -16.09 7.30
CA TYR A 122 6.21 -14.86 8.06
C TYR A 122 6.18 -13.69 7.07
N PRO A 123 5.43 -12.60 7.34
CA PRO A 123 5.39 -11.45 6.43
C PRO A 123 6.78 -10.87 6.21
N ALA A 124 7.10 -10.46 4.98
CA ALA A 124 8.27 -9.63 4.72
C ALA A 124 8.11 -8.25 5.38
N TYR A 125 9.19 -7.51 5.55
CA TYR A 125 9.20 -6.22 6.24
C TYR A 125 8.06 -5.27 5.81
N PHE A 126 7.91 -5.06 4.50
CA PHE A 126 6.86 -4.16 3.98
C PHE A 126 5.45 -4.74 4.15
N GLU A 127 5.30 -6.06 4.00
CA GLU A 127 4.03 -6.75 4.23
C GLU A 127 3.57 -6.60 5.68
N PHE A 128 4.50 -6.77 6.63
CA PHE A 128 4.19 -6.62 8.06
C PHE A 128 3.70 -5.19 8.36
N LEU A 129 4.42 -4.18 7.87
CA LEU A 129 4.02 -2.78 8.02
C LEU A 129 2.65 -2.50 7.37
N PHE A 130 2.40 -3.04 6.18
CA PHE A 130 1.08 -2.90 5.55
C PHE A 130 -0.03 -3.50 6.43
N PHE A 131 0.19 -4.67 7.03
CA PHE A 131 -0.79 -5.27 7.93
C PHE A 131 -1.00 -4.47 9.22
N MET A 132 -0.03 -3.73 9.71
CA MET A 132 -0.20 -2.85 10.88
C MET A 132 -1.22 -1.72 10.65
N LEU A 133 -1.53 -1.37 9.40
CA LEU A 133 -2.62 -0.42 9.11
C LEU A 133 -3.96 -0.86 9.69
N PHE A 134 -4.26 -2.16 9.69
CA PHE A 134 -5.58 -2.65 10.07
C PHE A 134 -5.91 -2.40 11.55
N PRO A 135 -5.06 -2.78 12.53
CA PRO A 135 -5.33 -2.44 13.92
C PRO A 135 -5.29 -0.93 14.19
N ILE A 136 -4.43 -0.16 13.52
CA ILE A 136 -4.37 1.30 13.64
C ILE A 136 -5.72 1.91 13.19
N LEU A 137 -6.23 1.51 12.03
CA LEU A 137 -7.49 2.03 11.49
C LEU A 137 -8.75 1.53 12.23
N GLN A 138 -8.67 0.41 12.95
CA GLN A 138 -9.74 0.01 13.87
C GLN A 138 -9.89 1.02 15.03
N ASN A 139 -8.76 1.52 15.55
CA ASN A 139 -8.75 2.52 16.62
C ASN A 139 -9.04 3.93 16.11
N HIS A 140 -8.66 4.23 14.85
CA HIS A 140 -8.82 5.53 14.20
C HIS A 140 -9.56 5.38 12.85
N PRO A 141 -10.89 5.17 12.87
CA PRO A 141 -11.66 5.09 11.63
C PRO A 141 -11.66 6.42 10.90
N VAL A 142 -11.17 6.43 9.65
CA VAL A 142 -11.06 7.61 8.79
C VAL A 142 -11.97 7.52 7.58
N ASP A 143 -12.21 8.66 6.90
CA ASP A 143 -13.00 8.70 5.67
C ASP A 143 -12.18 8.22 4.46
N TYR A 144 -10.87 8.52 4.43
CA TYR A 144 -9.98 8.13 3.35
C TYR A 144 -8.66 7.55 3.86
N LEU A 145 -8.28 6.41 3.28
CA LEU A 145 -6.93 5.85 3.37
C LEU A 145 -6.20 6.12 2.04
N ILE A 146 -5.10 6.86 2.09
CA ILE A 146 -4.22 7.08 0.96
C ILE A 146 -3.08 6.08 1.08
N LEU A 147 -2.99 5.15 0.12
CA LEU A 147 -2.15 3.97 0.20
C LEU A 147 -1.11 3.97 -0.91
N GLU A 148 0.16 4.21 -0.58
CA GLU A 148 1.29 4.14 -1.51
C GLU A 148 1.79 2.71 -1.66
N THR A 149 2.01 2.25 -2.91
CA THR A 149 2.71 0.98 -3.16
C THR A 149 4.18 1.06 -2.73
N GLY A 150 4.68 -0.02 -2.15
CA GLY A 150 6.11 -0.11 -1.82
C GLY A 150 6.97 -0.31 -3.07
N LEU A 151 6.70 -1.35 -3.85
CA LEU A 151 7.44 -1.70 -5.05
C LEU A 151 6.52 -2.23 -6.16
N GLY A 152 6.62 -1.64 -7.34
CA GLY A 152 5.84 -2.11 -8.49
C GLY A 152 4.36 -1.77 -8.37
N GLY A 153 3.52 -2.75 -8.18
CA GLY A 153 2.08 -2.65 -8.00
C GLY A 153 1.41 -4.01 -8.01
N ARG A 154 1.53 -4.78 -9.10
CA ARG A 154 0.85 -6.07 -9.29
C ARG A 154 1.08 -7.07 -8.15
N LEU A 155 2.30 -7.19 -7.67
CA LEU A 155 2.73 -8.10 -6.59
C LEU A 155 2.95 -7.39 -5.25
N ASP A 156 2.63 -6.10 -5.17
CA ASP A 156 2.77 -5.33 -3.93
C ASP A 156 1.74 -5.77 -2.88
N ALA A 157 2.14 -5.81 -1.61
CA ALA A 157 1.25 -6.20 -0.52
C ALA A 157 -0.01 -5.34 -0.47
N THR A 158 0.11 -4.04 -0.77
CA THR A 158 -1.03 -3.11 -0.79
C THR A 158 -2.06 -3.46 -1.85
N ASN A 159 -1.68 -4.24 -2.87
CA ASN A 159 -2.57 -4.68 -3.94
C ASN A 159 -3.58 -5.74 -3.50
N GLN A 160 -3.51 -6.21 -2.26
CA GLN A 160 -4.53 -7.08 -1.66
C GLN A 160 -5.84 -6.34 -1.37
N ILE A 161 -5.85 -5.01 -1.30
CA ILE A 161 -7.10 -4.23 -1.21
C ILE A 161 -7.93 -4.48 -2.49
N PRO A 162 -9.15 -5.03 -2.38
CA PRO A 162 -9.89 -5.50 -3.56
C PRO A 162 -10.58 -4.38 -4.33
N ASP A 163 -11.05 -3.34 -3.65
CA ASP A 163 -11.99 -2.34 -4.15
C ASP A 163 -11.62 -0.90 -3.73
N PRO A 164 -10.45 -0.38 -4.15
CA PRO A 164 -10.14 1.02 -3.90
C PRO A 164 -11.16 1.93 -4.62
N ALA A 165 -11.42 3.11 -4.07
CA ALA A 165 -12.31 4.09 -4.69
C ALA A 165 -11.72 4.66 -6.00
N VAL A 166 -10.39 4.73 -6.07
CA VAL A 166 -9.65 5.17 -7.25
C VAL A 166 -8.21 4.65 -7.19
N CYS A 167 -7.65 4.29 -8.35
CA CYS A 167 -6.23 4.02 -8.54
C CYS A 167 -5.54 5.25 -9.14
N VAL A 168 -4.35 5.56 -8.68
CA VAL A 168 -3.55 6.67 -9.20
C VAL A 168 -2.19 6.14 -9.66
N ILE A 169 -1.80 6.45 -10.90
CA ILE A 169 -0.49 6.08 -11.43
C ILE A 169 0.28 7.34 -11.77
N THR A 170 1.30 7.64 -10.98
CA THR A 170 2.15 8.82 -11.12
C THR A 170 3.16 8.64 -12.26
N LYS A 171 4.25 9.37 -12.28
CA LYS A 171 5.27 9.29 -13.34
C LYS A 171 5.90 7.90 -13.40
N ILE A 172 5.92 7.30 -14.60
CA ILE A 172 6.63 6.06 -14.91
C ILE A 172 8.00 6.37 -15.51
N GLY A 173 9.02 5.70 -14.99
CA GLY A 173 10.40 5.75 -15.45
C GLY A 173 11.10 4.41 -15.25
N LEU A 174 12.34 4.30 -15.69
CA LEU A 174 13.19 3.14 -15.40
C LEU A 174 13.62 3.21 -13.93
N ASP A 175 13.28 2.19 -13.17
CA ASP A 175 13.61 2.05 -11.75
C ASP A 175 13.42 0.59 -11.33
N HIS A 176 14.19 0.13 -10.35
CA HIS A 176 14.11 -1.24 -9.85
C HIS A 176 14.08 -2.30 -10.97
N MET A 177 14.89 -2.12 -12.02
CA MET A 177 14.82 -2.90 -13.25
C MET A 177 15.03 -4.40 -13.00
N GLN A 178 15.79 -4.75 -11.97
CA GLN A 178 16.01 -6.14 -11.55
C GLN A 178 14.73 -6.87 -11.09
N TYR A 179 13.67 -6.13 -10.74
CA TYR A 179 12.40 -6.67 -10.25
C TYR A 179 11.22 -6.38 -11.18
N LEU A 180 11.20 -5.20 -11.83
CA LEU A 180 10.03 -4.70 -12.54
C LEU A 180 10.15 -4.80 -14.06
N GLY A 181 11.31 -5.22 -14.57
CA GLY A 181 11.59 -5.30 -16.00
C GLY A 181 12.52 -4.19 -16.50
N ASN A 182 12.96 -4.34 -17.76
CA ASN A 182 14.01 -3.51 -18.35
C ASN A 182 13.47 -2.42 -19.28
N THR A 183 12.17 -2.37 -19.48
CA THR A 183 11.51 -1.45 -20.41
C THR A 183 10.38 -0.67 -19.75
N ILE A 184 10.05 0.49 -20.31
CA ILE A 184 8.92 1.31 -19.85
C ILE A 184 7.58 0.55 -19.89
N PRO A 185 7.25 -0.24 -20.94
CA PRO A 185 6.03 -1.04 -20.96
C PRO A 185 5.96 -2.10 -19.85
N GLU A 186 7.06 -2.81 -19.57
CA GLU A 186 7.10 -3.81 -18.48
C GLU A 186 6.84 -3.15 -17.13
N ILE A 187 7.56 -2.07 -16.81
CA ILE A 187 7.40 -1.33 -15.55
C ILE A 187 5.99 -0.72 -15.47
N ALA A 188 5.43 -0.24 -16.57
CA ALA A 188 4.06 0.25 -16.63
C ALA A 188 3.05 -0.87 -16.36
N GLY A 189 3.29 -2.07 -16.88
CA GLY A 189 2.47 -3.26 -16.64
C GLY A 189 2.43 -3.65 -15.17
N GLU A 190 3.58 -3.67 -14.50
CA GLU A 190 3.66 -3.95 -13.07
C GLU A 190 2.88 -2.91 -12.24
N LYS A 191 3.00 -1.63 -12.58
CA LYS A 191 2.29 -0.56 -11.86
C LYS A 191 0.80 -0.53 -12.21
N ALA A 192 0.42 -0.78 -13.45
CA ALA A 192 -0.98 -0.91 -13.86
C ALA A 192 -1.69 -2.12 -13.22
N GLY A 193 -0.92 -3.04 -12.62
CA GLY A 193 -1.46 -4.16 -11.83
C GLY A 193 -2.30 -3.76 -10.61
N ILE A 194 -2.25 -2.48 -10.17
CA ILE A 194 -3.14 -1.99 -9.11
C ILE A 194 -4.56 -1.70 -9.59
N ILE A 195 -4.78 -1.58 -10.91
CA ILE A 195 -6.11 -1.30 -11.47
C ILE A 195 -7.03 -2.49 -11.18
N LYS A 196 -8.23 -2.21 -10.70
CA LYS A 196 -9.24 -3.21 -10.35
C LYS A 196 -10.44 -3.13 -11.29
N PRO A 197 -11.21 -4.23 -11.46
CA PRO A 197 -12.39 -4.23 -12.31
C PRO A 197 -13.37 -3.10 -11.94
N GLY A 198 -13.72 -2.26 -12.93
CA GLY A 198 -14.65 -1.16 -12.75
C GLY A 198 -14.16 0.04 -11.94
N VAL A 199 -12.97 -0.04 -11.33
CA VAL A 199 -12.41 1.05 -10.50
C VAL A 199 -11.72 2.08 -11.39
N PRO A 200 -12.04 3.39 -11.27
CA PRO A 200 -11.41 4.41 -12.09
C PRO A 200 -9.90 4.52 -11.81
N VAL A 201 -9.13 4.81 -12.85
CA VAL A 201 -7.69 5.10 -12.75
C VAL A 201 -7.37 6.49 -13.28
N VAL A 202 -6.65 7.28 -12.49
CA VAL A 202 -6.05 8.55 -12.90
C VAL A 202 -4.57 8.35 -13.13
N TYR A 203 -4.04 8.75 -14.27
CA TYR A 203 -2.62 8.53 -14.58
C TYR A 203 -1.97 9.72 -15.25
N LEU A 204 -0.66 9.89 -15.02
CA LEU A 204 0.13 10.93 -15.68
C LEU A 204 0.50 10.50 -17.10
N ASP A 205 -0.03 11.22 -18.09
CA ASP A 205 0.28 11.01 -19.52
C ASP A 205 1.59 11.75 -19.92
N ALA A 206 2.71 11.22 -19.43
CA ALA A 206 4.05 11.77 -19.69
C ALA A 206 4.87 10.95 -20.69
N ARG A 207 4.51 9.70 -20.93
CA ARG A 207 5.19 8.77 -21.85
C ARG A 207 4.16 7.90 -22.56
N GLN A 208 4.08 8.03 -23.88
CA GLN A 208 3.09 7.30 -24.70
C GLN A 208 3.10 5.78 -24.46
N GLN A 209 4.28 5.17 -24.37
CA GLN A 209 4.41 3.72 -24.13
C GLN A 209 3.76 3.30 -22.80
N ALA A 210 3.98 4.05 -21.72
CA ALA A 210 3.35 3.78 -20.42
C ALA A 210 1.84 4.00 -20.47
N SER A 211 1.42 5.12 -21.07
CA SER A 211 -0.01 5.48 -21.21
C SER A 211 -0.79 4.44 -22.02
N THR A 212 -0.17 3.84 -23.04
CA THR A 212 -0.78 2.78 -23.84
C THR A 212 -1.05 1.54 -22.98
N VAL A 213 -0.06 1.09 -22.18
CA VAL A 213 -0.21 -0.06 -21.29
C VAL A 213 -1.31 0.19 -20.23
N ILE A 214 -1.31 1.37 -19.62
CA ILE A 214 -2.31 1.72 -18.59
C ILE A 214 -3.73 1.73 -19.18
N ARG A 215 -3.92 2.37 -20.35
CA ARG A 215 -5.23 2.40 -21.04
C ARG A 215 -5.69 1.00 -21.44
N GLN A 216 -4.79 0.19 -21.96
CA GLN A 216 -5.11 -1.20 -22.33
C GLN A 216 -5.58 -1.97 -21.09
N LYS A 217 -4.82 -1.91 -19.99
CA LYS A 217 -5.17 -2.59 -18.76
C LYS A 217 -6.51 -2.11 -18.18
N ALA A 218 -6.76 -0.80 -18.19
CA ALA A 218 -8.03 -0.24 -17.76
C ALA A 218 -9.19 -0.75 -18.64
N SER A 219 -9.03 -0.77 -19.97
CA SER A 219 -10.03 -1.29 -20.90
C SER A 219 -10.34 -2.76 -20.66
N GLU A 220 -9.33 -3.60 -20.44
CA GLU A 220 -9.48 -5.03 -20.12
C GLU A 220 -10.31 -5.27 -18.86
N LEU A 221 -10.22 -4.34 -17.89
CA LEU A 221 -10.91 -4.42 -16.60
C LEU A 221 -12.20 -3.60 -16.54
N GLY A 222 -12.65 -3.00 -17.66
CA GLY A 222 -13.82 -2.13 -17.67
C GLY A 222 -13.68 -0.89 -16.80
N ALA A 223 -12.44 -0.46 -16.52
CA ALA A 223 -12.13 0.70 -15.69
C ALA A 223 -12.06 1.98 -16.53
N MET A 224 -12.60 3.08 -16.02
CA MET A 224 -12.47 4.39 -16.66
C MET A 224 -11.06 4.94 -16.42
N ALA A 225 -10.36 5.35 -17.49
CA ALA A 225 -9.01 5.88 -17.44
C ALA A 225 -8.98 7.38 -17.72
N TYR A 226 -8.51 8.16 -16.75
CA TYR A 226 -8.40 9.62 -16.82
C TYR A 226 -6.92 10.01 -16.93
N SER A 227 -6.56 10.65 -18.04
CA SER A 227 -5.19 11.13 -18.24
C SER A 227 -5.00 12.56 -17.74
N VAL A 228 -3.87 12.80 -17.08
CA VAL A 228 -3.39 14.14 -16.71
C VAL A 228 -2.12 14.42 -17.50
N SER A 229 -2.14 15.47 -18.33
CA SER A 229 -0.95 15.94 -19.06
C SER A 229 -0.31 17.12 -18.34
N LYS A 230 1.02 17.24 -18.46
CA LYS A 230 1.70 18.51 -18.13
C LYS A 230 1.24 19.56 -19.13
N ARG A 231 0.69 20.63 -18.65
CA ARG A 231 0.48 21.86 -19.45
C ARG A 231 1.79 22.63 -19.57
#